data_6eccd844d1234aa6552bae68552c397e
#
_entry.id   6eccd844d1234aa6552bae68552c397e
#
_cell.length_a   1.000
_cell.length_b   1.000
_cell.length_c   1.000
_cell.angle_alpha   90.00
_cell.angle_beta   90.00
_cell.angle_gamma   90.00
#
_symmetry.space_group_name_H-M   'P 1'
#
loop_
_entity.id
_entity.type
_entity.pdbx_description
1 polymer ?
#
loop_
_entity_poly.entity_id
_entity_poly.type
_entity_poly.pdbx_seq_one_letter_code
_entity_poly.pdbx_strand_id
1 'polypeptide(L)'
;AAVLIFPVLFGLSRRLEESRRFQAHLERKDTPAAITSTMKRRFVMLATVGVALSMFSAPASNFQNEYLRETRGFSATRISLYSALVNTPIGIGVAIAGPQADRRGRRLVGIIGIIGGIGFAVVRFGFGGPIMWIAGSLGTLVGAATIPALGVYGPELFPTSRRGLANGLLTVVAVVGSVIGLVFVGHVTENWNWSFAQAFAVLAIVPLLAVFVVAGYPETSRRELEELNPQDG
;
A
#
# COMPACT_ATOMS: atom_id res chain seq x y z
N ALA A 1 8.62 1.86 25.85
CA ALA A 1 8.19 3.00 25.01
C ALA A 1 6.66 3.04 24.85
N ALA A 2 5.96 1.94 24.54
CA ALA A 2 4.50 1.93 24.33
C ALA A 2 3.68 2.42 25.54
N VAL A 3 4.09 2.13 26.77
CA VAL A 3 3.40 2.54 28.00
C VAL A 3 3.38 4.06 28.20
N LEU A 4 4.39 4.79 27.71
CA LEU A 4 4.46 6.25 27.80
C LEU A 4 3.55 6.96 26.79
N ILE A 5 3.13 6.28 25.73
CA ILE A 5 2.22 6.84 24.71
C ILE A 5 0.77 6.82 25.21
N PHE A 6 0.43 5.87 26.09
CA PHE A 6 -0.96 5.69 26.59
C PHE A 6 -1.53 6.93 27.28
N PRO A 7 -0.83 7.59 28.22
CA PRO A 7 -1.35 8.80 28.88
C PRO A 7 -1.52 9.97 27.89
N VAL A 8 -0.61 10.07 26.91
CA VAL A 8 -0.69 11.12 25.86
C VAL A 8 -1.88 10.90 24.95
N LEU A 9 -2.10 9.65 24.50
CA LEU A 9 -3.28 9.29 23.69
C LEU A 9 -4.58 9.51 24.46
N PHE A 10 -4.61 9.15 25.74
CA PHE A 10 -5.79 9.35 26.60
C PHE A 10 -6.07 10.81 26.86
N GLY A 11 -5.04 11.64 27.06
CA GLY A 11 -5.17 13.09 27.20
C GLY A 11 -5.64 13.78 25.91
N LEU A 12 -5.12 13.32 24.76
CA LEU A 12 -5.53 13.81 23.43
C LEU A 12 -6.96 13.38 23.09
N SER A 13 -7.34 12.13 23.35
CA SER A 13 -8.69 11.63 23.06
C SER A 13 -9.79 12.38 23.81
N ARG A 14 -9.49 12.93 24.99
CA ARG A 14 -10.42 13.78 25.77
C ARG A 14 -10.52 15.22 25.26
N ARG A 15 -9.53 15.67 24.47
CA ARG A 15 -9.48 17.04 23.93
C ARG A 15 -9.86 17.13 22.45
N LEU A 16 -9.91 16.00 21.75
CA LEU A 16 -10.33 15.95 20.36
C LEU A 16 -11.86 16.02 20.33
N GLU A 17 -12.39 17.16 19.88
CA GLU A 17 -13.80 17.26 19.52
C GLU A 17 -14.08 16.37 18.31
N GLU A 18 -15.19 15.64 18.39
CA GLU A 18 -15.71 14.87 17.24
C GLU A 18 -15.91 15.83 16.05
N SER A 19 -15.54 15.36 14.85
CA SER A 19 -15.69 16.21 13.66
C SER A 19 -17.16 16.60 13.48
N ARG A 20 -17.42 17.86 13.14
CA ARG A 20 -18.78 18.38 12.90
C ARG A 20 -19.58 17.52 11.92
N ARG A 21 -18.90 16.93 10.94
CA ARG A 21 -19.51 16.00 9.96
C ARG A 21 -19.97 14.69 10.61
N PHE A 22 -19.21 14.15 11.55
CA PHE A 22 -19.58 12.94 12.28
C PHE A 22 -20.75 13.20 13.24
N GLN A 23 -20.75 14.34 13.92
CA GLN A 23 -21.88 14.76 14.78
C GLN A 23 -23.16 14.94 13.97
N ALA A 24 -23.09 15.64 12.83
CA ALA A 24 -24.21 15.81 11.93
C ALA A 24 -24.75 14.47 11.38
N HIS A 25 -23.85 13.51 11.15
CA HIS A 25 -24.25 12.15 10.71
C HIS A 25 -24.95 11.36 11.83
N LEU A 26 -24.48 11.49 13.09
CA LEU A 26 -25.13 10.87 14.25
C LEU A 26 -26.55 11.44 14.50
N GLU A 27 -26.71 12.77 14.31
CA GLU A 27 -27.99 13.45 14.48
C GLU A 27 -29.03 13.07 13.41
N ARG A 28 -28.58 12.82 12.17
CA ARG A 28 -29.47 12.51 11.04
C ARG A 28 -30.12 11.14 11.11
N LYS A 29 -29.66 10.18 11.96
CA LYS A 29 -30.16 8.79 12.00
C LYS A 29 -30.28 8.15 10.59
N ASP A 30 -29.40 8.54 9.67
CA ASP A 30 -29.50 8.13 8.28
C ASP A 30 -29.34 6.62 8.15
N THR A 31 -30.27 5.99 7.45
CA THR A 31 -30.10 4.60 7.02
C THR A 31 -28.84 4.51 6.17
N PRO A 32 -28.00 3.46 6.39
CA PRO A 32 -26.78 3.32 5.61
C PRO A 32 -27.08 3.33 4.12
N ALA A 33 -26.34 4.14 3.35
CA ALA A 33 -26.53 4.27 1.92
C ALA A 33 -26.69 2.91 1.22
N ALA A 34 -27.60 2.79 0.29
CA ALA A 34 -27.82 1.56 -0.46
C ALA A 34 -26.56 1.15 -1.25
N ILE A 35 -26.26 -0.14 -1.27
CA ILE A 35 -25.09 -0.65 -2.01
C ILE A 35 -25.39 -0.61 -3.51
N THR A 36 -24.81 0.36 -4.21
CA THR A 36 -24.98 0.52 -5.65
C THR A 36 -24.02 -0.37 -6.45
N SER A 37 -24.33 -0.61 -7.72
CA SER A 37 -23.43 -1.32 -8.65
C SER A 37 -22.09 -0.60 -8.81
N THR A 38 -22.10 0.74 -8.78
CA THR A 38 -20.87 1.58 -8.82
C THR A 38 -20.00 1.32 -7.61
N MET A 39 -20.57 1.24 -6.40
CA MET A 39 -19.82 0.94 -5.17
C MET A 39 -19.22 -0.46 -5.23
N LYS A 40 -19.95 -1.47 -5.71
CA LYS A 40 -19.43 -2.83 -5.89
C LYS A 40 -18.26 -2.85 -6.86
N ARG A 41 -18.37 -2.18 -8.00
CA ARG A 41 -17.28 -2.06 -8.99
C ARG A 41 -16.05 -1.38 -8.40
N ARG A 42 -16.23 -0.25 -7.71
CA ARG A 42 -15.13 0.46 -7.03
C ARG A 42 -14.45 -0.44 -6.00
N PHE A 43 -15.22 -1.16 -5.20
CA PHE A 43 -14.70 -2.10 -4.22
C PHE A 43 -13.87 -3.22 -4.87
N VAL A 44 -14.41 -3.89 -5.90
CA VAL A 44 -13.68 -4.95 -6.61
C VAL A 44 -12.37 -4.44 -7.21
N MET A 45 -12.39 -3.26 -7.83
CA MET A 45 -11.17 -2.66 -8.38
C MET A 45 -10.12 -2.40 -7.31
N LEU A 46 -10.50 -1.78 -6.17
CA LEU A 46 -9.60 -1.51 -5.06
C LEU A 46 -9.10 -2.80 -4.40
N ALA A 47 -9.98 -3.77 -4.20
CA ALA A 47 -9.65 -5.07 -3.64
C ALA A 47 -8.63 -5.82 -4.52
N THR A 48 -8.83 -5.85 -5.83
CA THR A 48 -7.91 -6.49 -6.78
C THR A 48 -6.51 -5.88 -6.69
N VAL A 49 -6.41 -4.55 -6.69
CA VAL A 49 -5.12 -3.86 -6.57
C VAL A 49 -4.52 -4.06 -5.18
N GLY A 50 -5.33 -4.00 -4.13
CA GLY A 50 -4.90 -4.26 -2.74
C GLY A 50 -4.31 -5.65 -2.57
N VAL A 51 -4.99 -6.69 -3.07
CA VAL A 51 -4.48 -8.08 -3.09
C VAL A 51 -3.16 -8.16 -3.84
N ALA A 52 -3.12 -7.62 -5.06
CA ALA A 52 -1.95 -7.72 -5.93
C ALA A 52 -0.71 -7.05 -5.32
N LEU A 53 -0.87 -5.85 -4.75
CA LEU A 53 0.22 -5.14 -4.08
C LEU A 53 0.67 -5.86 -2.80
N SER A 54 -0.27 -6.32 -1.98
CA SER A 54 0.04 -7.01 -0.73
C SER A 54 0.68 -8.37 -0.96
N MET A 55 0.26 -9.08 -2.01
CA MET A 55 0.83 -10.36 -2.43
C MET A 55 2.32 -10.27 -2.75
N PHE A 56 2.80 -9.12 -3.24
CA PHE A 56 4.22 -8.88 -3.49
C PHE A 56 4.92 -8.24 -2.29
N SER A 57 4.33 -7.21 -1.68
CA SER A 57 5.00 -6.40 -0.66
C SER A 57 5.22 -7.15 0.65
N ALA A 58 4.29 -8.02 1.06
CA ALA A 58 4.42 -8.78 2.29
C ALA A 58 5.62 -9.75 2.25
N PRO A 59 5.76 -10.65 1.26
CA PRO A 59 6.94 -11.50 1.21
C PRO A 59 8.24 -10.70 0.94
N ALA A 60 8.19 -9.63 0.13
CA ALA A 60 9.36 -8.79 -0.12
C ALA A 60 9.91 -8.13 1.15
N SER A 61 9.04 -7.86 2.12
CA SER A 61 9.37 -7.31 3.42
C SER A 61 9.82 -8.41 4.42
N ASN A 62 9.08 -9.52 4.49
CA ASN A 62 9.34 -10.58 5.46
C ASN A 62 10.58 -11.41 5.13
N PHE A 63 10.75 -11.81 3.88
CA PHE A 63 11.92 -12.59 3.45
C PHE A 63 13.18 -11.76 3.18
N GLN A 64 13.12 -10.42 3.33
CA GLN A 64 14.29 -9.56 3.11
C GLN A 64 15.48 -9.94 3.98
N ASN A 65 15.27 -10.17 5.27
CA ASN A 65 16.35 -10.47 6.19
C ASN A 65 16.96 -11.85 5.95
N GLU A 66 16.12 -12.83 5.60
CA GLU A 66 16.55 -14.16 5.23
C GLU A 66 17.37 -14.14 3.94
N TYR A 67 16.87 -13.49 2.90
CA TYR A 67 17.59 -13.28 1.66
C TYR A 67 18.97 -12.63 1.88
N LEU A 68 19.05 -11.58 2.69
CA LEU A 68 20.31 -10.89 2.98
C LEU A 68 21.27 -11.78 3.77
N ARG A 69 20.76 -12.62 4.66
CA ARG A 69 21.57 -13.54 5.46
C ARG A 69 22.04 -14.73 4.64
N GLU A 70 21.13 -15.44 4.01
CA GLU A 70 21.40 -16.73 3.37
C GLU A 70 21.98 -16.59 1.96
N THR A 71 21.42 -15.68 1.15
CA THR A 71 21.89 -15.49 -0.23
C THR A 71 23.07 -14.54 -0.34
N ARG A 72 23.17 -13.55 0.57
CA ARG A 72 24.20 -12.48 0.50
C ARG A 72 25.26 -12.59 1.60
N GLY A 73 25.11 -13.47 2.56
CA GLY A 73 26.06 -13.67 3.66
C GLY A 73 26.21 -12.46 4.57
N PHE A 74 25.18 -11.63 4.73
CA PHE A 74 25.25 -10.43 5.56
C PHE A 74 25.17 -10.78 7.03
N SER A 75 26.03 -10.15 7.84
CA SER A 75 25.92 -10.16 9.29
C SER A 75 24.67 -9.37 9.75
N ALA A 76 24.20 -9.62 10.98
CA ALA A 76 23.07 -8.91 11.55
C ALA A 76 23.24 -7.38 11.52
N THR A 77 24.46 -6.88 11.82
CA THR A 77 24.77 -5.45 11.75
C THR A 77 24.63 -4.90 10.33
N ARG A 78 25.12 -5.66 9.32
CA ARG A 78 25.02 -5.24 7.92
C ARG A 78 23.58 -5.26 7.41
N ILE A 79 22.74 -6.21 7.88
CA ILE A 79 21.30 -6.25 7.61
C ILE A 79 20.60 -5.03 8.21
N SER A 80 20.92 -4.67 9.46
CA SER A 80 20.35 -3.49 10.11
C SER A 80 20.72 -2.20 9.38
N LEU A 81 21.99 -2.07 8.97
CA LEU A 81 22.46 -0.92 8.18
C LEU A 81 21.76 -0.85 6.82
N TYR A 82 21.65 -1.99 6.14
CA TYR A 82 20.91 -2.08 4.87
C TYR A 82 19.47 -1.63 5.05
N SER A 83 18.77 -2.17 6.03
CA SER A 83 17.37 -1.83 6.29
C SER A 83 17.18 -0.36 6.63
N ALA A 84 18.07 0.21 7.42
CA ALA A 84 18.03 1.64 7.74
C ALA A 84 18.22 2.51 6.49
N LEU A 85 19.24 2.25 5.68
CA LEU A 85 19.54 3.07 4.50
C LEU A 85 18.50 2.91 3.38
N VAL A 86 18.01 1.68 3.16
CA VAL A 86 17.06 1.37 2.08
C VAL A 86 15.65 1.85 2.44
N ASN A 87 15.24 1.83 3.72
CA ASN A 87 13.90 2.24 4.11
C ASN A 87 13.77 3.74 4.42
N THR A 88 14.87 4.43 4.76
CA THR A 88 14.84 5.88 5.02
C THR A 88 14.24 6.71 3.87
N PRO A 89 14.52 6.42 2.57
CA PRO A 89 13.96 7.19 1.45
C PRO A 89 12.44 7.18 1.34
N ILE A 90 11.73 6.27 2.02
CA ILE A 90 10.26 6.20 1.95
C ILE A 90 9.59 7.53 2.34
N GLY A 91 10.08 8.19 3.40
CA GLY A 91 9.54 9.47 3.85
C GLY A 91 9.71 10.58 2.79
N ILE A 92 10.86 10.61 2.14
CA ILE A 92 11.15 11.55 1.04
C ILE A 92 10.22 11.24 -0.14
N GLY A 93 10.06 9.95 -0.48
CA GLY A 93 9.18 9.52 -1.55
C GLY A 93 7.73 9.95 -1.33
N VAL A 94 7.19 9.77 -0.13
CA VAL A 94 5.84 10.23 0.23
C VAL A 94 5.70 11.75 0.13
N ALA A 95 6.68 12.49 0.66
CA ALA A 95 6.67 13.96 0.65
C ALA A 95 6.71 14.53 -0.77
N ILE A 96 7.45 13.91 -1.68
CA ILE A 96 7.51 14.32 -3.08
C ILE A 96 6.24 13.88 -3.84
N ALA A 97 5.77 12.66 -3.60
CA ALA A 97 4.68 12.07 -4.37
C ALA A 97 3.31 12.66 -4.03
N GLY A 98 3.07 13.12 -2.81
CA GLY A 98 1.81 13.74 -2.41
C GLY A 98 1.42 14.93 -3.29
N PRO A 99 2.22 16.00 -3.35
CA PRO A 99 1.95 17.14 -4.23
C PRO A 99 1.91 16.78 -5.72
N GLN A 100 2.67 15.76 -6.16
CA GLN A 100 2.63 15.30 -7.54
C GLN A 100 1.32 14.56 -7.85
N ALA A 101 0.81 13.75 -6.92
CA ALA A 101 -0.47 13.07 -7.05
C ALA A 101 -1.63 14.07 -7.19
N ASP A 102 -1.60 15.17 -6.43
CA ASP A 102 -2.62 16.21 -6.50
C ASP A 102 -2.51 17.06 -7.78
N ARG A 103 -1.30 17.26 -8.32
CA ARG A 103 -1.05 18.09 -9.51
C ARG A 103 -1.18 17.34 -10.82
N ARG A 104 -0.61 16.13 -10.91
CA ARG A 104 -0.51 15.34 -12.14
C ARG A 104 -1.55 14.23 -12.23
N GLY A 105 -2.31 14.03 -11.18
CA GLY A 105 -3.30 12.97 -11.07
C GLY A 105 -2.79 11.78 -10.25
N ARG A 106 -3.65 11.27 -9.37
CA ARG A 106 -3.36 10.18 -8.46
C ARG A 106 -3.11 8.86 -9.20
N ARG A 107 -3.86 8.64 -10.27
CA ARG A 107 -3.75 7.45 -11.09
C ARG A 107 -2.35 7.33 -11.72
N LEU A 108 -1.84 8.39 -12.35
CA LEU A 108 -0.53 8.39 -12.99
C LEU A 108 0.60 8.16 -11.96
N VAL A 109 0.56 8.91 -10.86
CA VAL A 109 1.57 8.80 -9.79
C VAL A 109 1.54 7.42 -9.14
N GLY A 110 0.36 6.84 -8.93
CA GLY A 110 0.19 5.48 -8.44
C GLY A 110 0.78 4.43 -9.39
N ILE A 111 0.54 4.54 -10.69
CA ILE A 111 1.11 3.66 -11.72
C ILE A 111 2.64 3.73 -11.72
N ILE A 112 3.21 4.93 -11.71
CA ILE A 112 4.68 5.12 -11.62
C ILE A 112 5.21 4.47 -10.34
N GLY A 113 4.52 4.65 -9.21
CA GLY A 113 4.87 4.05 -7.93
C GLY A 113 4.87 2.53 -7.97
N ILE A 114 3.87 1.91 -8.60
CA ILE A 114 3.80 0.45 -8.74
C ILE A 114 4.94 -0.04 -9.64
N ILE A 115 5.04 0.48 -10.86
CA ILE A 115 6.03 0.00 -11.84
C ILE A 115 7.46 0.18 -11.31
N GLY A 116 7.77 1.38 -10.78
CA GLY A 116 9.10 1.67 -10.26
C GLY A 116 9.39 0.90 -8.98
N GLY A 117 8.46 0.89 -8.01
CA GLY A 117 8.64 0.17 -6.75
C GLY A 117 8.85 -1.32 -6.95
N ILE A 118 8.00 -1.97 -7.75
CA ILE A 118 8.11 -3.40 -8.07
C ILE A 118 9.33 -3.70 -8.93
N GLY A 119 9.57 -2.89 -9.98
CA GLY A 119 10.72 -3.09 -10.88
C GLY A 119 12.05 -3.02 -10.14
N PHE A 120 12.27 -1.98 -9.34
CA PHE A 120 13.48 -1.88 -8.51
C PHE A 120 13.55 -2.96 -7.44
N ALA A 121 12.42 -3.42 -6.88
CA ALA A 121 12.43 -4.53 -5.94
C ALA A 121 12.88 -5.85 -6.62
N VAL A 122 12.46 -6.14 -7.83
CA VAL A 122 12.95 -7.30 -8.59
C VAL A 122 14.45 -7.19 -8.85
N VAL A 123 14.94 -6.01 -9.26
CA VAL A 123 16.38 -5.77 -9.44
C VAL A 123 17.14 -5.99 -8.14
N ARG A 124 16.62 -5.53 -7.00
CA ARG A 124 17.24 -5.73 -5.68
C ARG A 124 17.43 -7.20 -5.33
N PHE A 125 16.46 -8.06 -5.60
CA PHE A 125 16.57 -9.49 -5.34
C PHE A 125 17.42 -10.22 -6.39
N GLY A 126 17.50 -9.71 -7.63
CA GLY A 126 18.25 -10.31 -8.72
C GLY A 126 19.76 -10.05 -8.66
N PHE A 127 20.16 -8.87 -8.23
CA PHE A 127 21.54 -8.42 -8.28
C PHE A 127 22.14 -8.25 -6.89
N GLY A 128 23.48 -8.25 -6.80
CA GLY A 128 24.24 -8.01 -5.58
C GLY A 128 25.02 -6.71 -5.63
N GLY A 129 25.87 -6.49 -4.61
CA GLY A 129 26.78 -5.35 -4.55
C GLY A 129 26.05 -3.99 -4.54
N PRO A 130 26.65 -2.95 -5.15
CA PRO A 130 26.07 -1.60 -5.17
C PRO A 130 24.68 -1.52 -5.83
N ILE A 131 24.44 -2.34 -6.85
CA ILE A 131 23.16 -2.37 -7.58
C ILE A 131 22.00 -2.71 -6.63
N MET A 132 22.20 -3.68 -5.74
CA MET A 132 21.18 -4.07 -4.74
C MET A 132 20.82 -2.91 -3.80
N TRP A 133 21.81 -2.13 -3.34
CA TRP A 133 21.61 -0.98 -2.46
C TRP A 133 20.87 0.15 -3.16
N ILE A 134 21.33 0.49 -4.37
CA ILE A 134 20.71 1.55 -5.20
C ILE A 134 19.28 1.17 -5.56
N ALA A 135 19.07 -0.05 -6.06
CA ALA A 135 17.74 -0.53 -6.43
C ALA A 135 16.82 -0.61 -5.22
N GLY A 136 17.32 -1.06 -4.06
CA GLY A 136 16.55 -1.06 -2.82
C GLY A 136 16.07 0.35 -2.43
N SER A 137 16.99 1.33 -2.40
CA SER A 137 16.69 2.72 -2.04
C SER A 137 15.76 3.40 -3.06
N LEU A 138 15.99 3.21 -4.35
CA LEU A 138 15.11 3.74 -5.40
C LEU A 138 13.74 3.07 -5.38
N GLY A 139 13.68 1.76 -5.11
CA GLY A 139 12.45 1.02 -4.99
C GLY A 139 11.56 1.53 -3.86
N THR A 140 12.13 1.80 -2.69
CA THR A 140 11.39 2.39 -1.57
C THR A 140 11.00 3.84 -1.84
N LEU A 141 11.88 4.64 -2.43
CA LEU A 141 11.60 6.03 -2.80
C LEU A 141 10.43 6.14 -3.78
N VAL A 142 10.52 5.43 -4.91
CA VAL A 142 9.51 5.49 -5.98
C VAL A 142 8.24 4.73 -5.57
N GLY A 143 8.38 3.55 -4.95
CA GLY A 143 7.26 2.76 -4.46
C GLY A 143 6.41 3.48 -3.41
N ALA A 144 7.02 4.37 -2.60
CA ALA A 144 6.33 5.21 -1.64
C ALA A 144 5.26 6.11 -2.25
N ALA A 145 5.35 6.39 -3.56
CA ALA A 145 4.33 7.16 -4.29
C ALA A 145 2.95 6.48 -4.30
N THR A 146 2.88 5.17 -4.12
CA THR A 146 1.61 4.45 -4.01
C THR A 146 0.81 4.85 -2.77
N ILE A 147 1.47 5.27 -1.69
CA ILE A 147 0.84 5.63 -0.42
C ILE A 147 -0.10 6.84 -0.59
N PRO A 148 0.39 8.04 -0.97
CA PRO A 148 -0.48 9.20 -1.15
C PRO A 148 -1.36 9.11 -2.40
N ALA A 149 -0.94 8.36 -3.43
CA ALA A 149 -1.68 8.25 -4.67
C ALA A 149 -2.86 7.26 -4.58
N LEU A 150 -2.65 6.08 -4.01
CA LEU A 150 -3.64 5.01 -3.99
C LEU A 150 -4.34 4.86 -2.63
N GLY A 151 -3.68 5.22 -1.52
CA GLY A 151 -4.23 5.09 -0.17
C GLY A 151 -5.45 5.96 0.10
N VAL A 152 -5.64 7.03 -0.66
CA VAL A 152 -6.79 7.94 -0.53
C VAL A 152 -8.07 7.44 -1.21
N TYR A 153 -7.98 6.49 -2.16
CA TYR A 153 -9.16 6.01 -2.88
C TYR A 153 -10.17 5.30 -1.97
N GLY A 154 -9.70 4.56 -0.96
CA GLY A 154 -10.59 3.93 0.01
C GLY A 154 -11.50 4.96 0.71
N PRO A 155 -10.95 6.00 1.36
CA PRO A 155 -11.74 7.05 1.99
C PRO A 155 -12.60 7.88 1.02
N GLU A 156 -12.16 8.10 -0.23
CA GLU A 156 -12.82 9.02 -1.16
C GLU A 156 -13.93 8.38 -2.00
N LEU A 157 -13.80 7.09 -2.33
CA LEU A 157 -14.73 6.43 -3.25
C LEU A 157 -15.97 5.84 -2.58
N PHE A 158 -16.06 5.89 -1.25
CA PHE A 158 -17.20 5.36 -0.50
C PHE A 158 -17.88 6.45 0.32
N PRO A 159 -19.24 6.44 0.37
CA PRO A 159 -20.02 7.32 1.23
C PRO A 159 -19.60 7.20 2.69
N THR A 160 -19.75 8.27 3.46
CA THR A 160 -19.35 8.34 4.87
C THR A 160 -19.95 7.19 5.69
N SER A 161 -21.24 6.82 5.44
CA SER A 161 -21.93 5.75 6.13
C SER A 161 -21.39 4.33 5.85
N ARG A 162 -20.66 4.12 4.76
CA ARG A 162 -20.11 2.81 4.34
C ARG A 162 -18.58 2.76 4.32
N ARG A 163 -17.91 3.91 4.47
CA ARG A 163 -16.45 4.04 4.37
C ARG A 163 -15.69 3.13 5.32
N GLY A 164 -16.12 3.07 6.59
CA GLY A 164 -15.48 2.21 7.59
C GLY A 164 -15.54 0.73 7.23
N LEU A 165 -16.74 0.25 6.83
CA LEU A 165 -16.95 -1.14 6.41
C LEU A 165 -16.13 -1.47 5.15
N ALA A 166 -16.16 -0.59 4.15
CA ALA A 166 -15.41 -0.79 2.90
C ALA A 166 -13.91 -0.88 3.15
N ASN A 167 -13.33 0.05 3.93
CA ASN A 167 -11.92 0.03 4.26
C ASN A 167 -11.52 -1.18 5.12
N GLY A 168 -12.37 -1.59 6.08
CA GLY A 168 -12.16 -2.80 6.86
C GLY A 168 -12.10 -4.05 5.97
N LEU A 169 -13.05 -4.20 5.05
CA LEU A 169 -13.06 -5.32 4.10
C LEU A 169 -11.87 -5.28 3.13
N LEU A 170 -11.48 -4.10 2.64
CA LEU A 170 -10.28 -3.94 1.79
C LEU A 170 -9.02 -4.39 2.54
N THR A 171 -8.91 -4.07 3.84
CA THR A 171 -7.80 -4.53 4.68
C THR A 171 -7.78 -6.05 4.81
N VAL A 172 -8.93 -6.68 5.08
CA VAL A 172 -9.03 -8.15 5.18
C VAL A 172 -8.60 -8.81 3.87
N VAL A 173 -9.08 -8.30 2.74
CA VAL A 173 -8.74 -8.82 1.42
C VAL A 173 -7.26 -8.63 1.09
N ALA A 174 -6.65 -7.51 1.49
CA ALA A 174 -5.22 -7.29 1.36
C ALA A 174 -4.39 -8.29 2.20
N VAL A 175 -4.84 -8.63 3.42
CA VAL A 175 -4.21 -9.67 4.24
C VAL A 175 -4.26 -11.03 3.55
N VAL A 176 -5.35 -11.39 2.89
CA VAL A 176 -5.43 -12.62 2.08
C VAL A 176 -4.37 -12.60 0.97
N GLY A 177 -4.20 -11.48 0.27
CA GLY A 177 -3.11 -11.31 -0.70
C GLY A 177 -1.73 -11.53 -0.07
N SER A 178 -1.49 -10.96 1.10
CA SER A 178 -0.23 -11.14 1.86
C SER A 178 0.05 -12.62 2.15
N VAL A 179 -0.96 -13.34 2.64
CA VAL A 179 -0.82 -14.78 2.95
C VAL A 179 -0.51 -15.58 1.69
N ILE A 180 -1.22 -15.33 0.58
CA ILE A 180 -0.97 -16.02 -0.69
C ILE A 180 0.48 -15.78 -1.15
N GLY A 181 0.95 -14.52 -1.09
CA GLY A 181 2.32 -14.19 -1.48
C GLY A 181 3.39 -14.84 -0.60
N LEU A 182 3.20 -14.84 0.72
CA LEU A 182 4.11 -15.47 1.67
C LEU A 182 4.19 -16.99 1.45
N VAL A 183 3.03 -17.65 1.32
CA VAL A 183 2.96 -19.09 1.07
C VAL A 183 3.60 -19.43 -0.29
N PHE A 184 3.35 -18.63 -1.33
CA PHE A 184 3.95 -18.86 -2.64
C PHE A 184 5.49 -18.78 -2.56
N VAL A 185 6.06 -17.69 -2.04
CA VAL A 185 7.52 -17.53 -1.97
C VAL A 185 8.14 -18.62 -1.10
N GLY A 186 7.60 -18.90 0.10
CA GLY A 186 8.09 -19.96 0.96
C GLY A 186 8.07 -21.32 0.25
N HIS A 187 6.94 -21.67 -0.38
CA HIS A 187 6.79 -22.96 -1.05
C HIS A 187 7.76 -23.15 -2.21
N VAL A 188 7.92 -22.15 -3.09
CA VAL A 188 8.79 -22.31 -4.28
C VAL A 188 10.28 -22.28 -3.91
N THR A 189 10.66 -21.57 -2.85
CA THR A 189 12.05 -21.56 -2.37
C THR A 189 12.42 -22.86 -1.66
N GLU A 190 11.52 -23.41 -0.82
CA GLU A 190 11.79 -24.63 -0.06
C GLU A 190 11.63 -25.91 -0.89
N ASN A 191 10.58 -26.02 -1.69
CA ASN A 191 10.23 -27.28 -2.36
C ASN A 191 10.71 -27.35 -3.82
N TRP A 192 10.84 -26.22 -4.51
CA TRP A 192 11.26 -26.16 -5.91
C TRP A 192 12.68 -25.65 -6.10
N ASN A 193 13.39 -25.37 -5.01
CA ASN A 193 14.75 -24.80 -5.02
C ASN A 193 14.88 -23.53 -5.87
N TRP A 194 13.82 -22.74 -5.96
CA TRP A 194 13.91 -21.44 -6.62
C TRP A 194 14.73 -20.46 -5.79
N SER A 195 15.53 -19.66 -6.48
CA SER A 195 16.14 -18.49 -5.83
C SER A 195 15.08 -17.42 -5.50
N PHE A 196 15.35 -16.62 -4.50
CA PHE A 196 14.50 -15.45 -4.21
C PHE A 196 14.32 -14.52 -5.43
N ALA A 197 15.36 -14.40 -6.27
CA ALA A 197 15.29 -13.65 -7.52
C ALA A 197 14.21 -14.18 -8.47
N GLN A 198 14.15 -15.50 -8.67
CA GLN A 198 13.15 -16.15 -9.51
C GLN A 198 11.75 -16.01 -8.92
N ALA A 199 11.60 -16.27 -7.61
CA ALA A 199 10.33 -16.19 -6.92
C ALA A 199 9.74 -14.76 -7.01
N PHE A 200 10.54 -13.74 -6.74
CA PHE A 200 10.09 -12.34 -6.82
C PHE A 200 9.89 -11.84 -8.26
N ALA A 201 10.66 -12.31 -9.23
CA ALA A 201 10.45 -11.98 -10.63
C ALA A 201 9.08 -12.49 -11.14
N VAL A 202 8.72 -13.72 -10.79
CA VAL A 202 7.41 -14.29 -11.15
C VAL A 202 6.29 -13.59 -10.37
N LEU A 203 6.45 -13.40 -9.06
CA LEU A 203 5.44 -12.77 -8.23
C LEU A 203 5.16 -11.31 -8.64
N ALA A 204 6.15 -10.60 -9.19
CA ALA A 204 6.01 -9.23 -9.67
C ALA A 204 5.01 -9.08 -10.82
N ILE A 205 4.73 -10.14 -11.56
CA ILE A 205 3.78 -10.12 -12.67
C ILE A 205 2.39 -9.67 -12.18
N VAL A 206 1.96 -10.14 -11.01
CA VAL A 206 0.64 -9.86 -10.45
C VAL A 206 0.40 -8.36 -10.21
N PRO A 207 1.22 -7.65 -9.41
CA PRO A 207 1.03 -6.21 -9.21
C PRO A 207 1.32 -5.38 -10.47
N LEU A 208 2.16 -5.84 -11.40
CA LEU A 208 2.36 -5.16 -12.67
C LEU A 208 1.12 -5.26 -13.57
N LEU A 209 0.43 -6.41 -13.58
CA LEU A 209 -0.87 -6.54 -14.26
C LEU A 209 -1.95 -5.69 -13.59
N ALA A 210 -1.92 -5.52 -12.28
CA ALA A 210 -2.87 -4.65 -11.56
C ALA A 210 -2.76 -3.17 -11.98
N VAL A 211 -1.68 -2.75 -12.63
CA VAL A 211 -1.55 -1.41 -13.22
C VAL A 211 -2.69 -1.12 -14.22
N PHE A 212 -3.13 -2.11 -15.00
CA PHE A 212 -4.25 -1.95 -15.91
C PHE A 212 -5.57 -1.67 -15.17
N VAL A 213 -5.74 -2.24 -13.97
CA VAL A 213 -6.90 -1.95 -13.12
C VAL A 213 -6.81 -0.53 -12.57
N VAL A 214 -5.62 -0.10 -12.13
CA VAL A 214 -5.38 1.29 -11.66
C VAL A 214 -5.61 2.29 -12.81
N ALA A 215 -5.24 1.95 -14.03
CA ALA A 215 -5.51 2.77 -15.20
C ALA A 215 -7.02 3.00 -15.45
N GLY A 216 -7.87 2.10 -14.98
CA GLY A 216 -9.33 2.23 -15.00
C GLY A 216 -9.94 2.95 -13.79
N TYR A 217 -9.16 3.39 -12.79
CA TYR A 217 -9.68 4.12 -11.64
C TYR A 217 -10.23 5.48 -12.05
N PRO A 218 -11.27 5.97 -11.36
CA PRO A 218 -11.69 7.36 -11.54
C PRO A 218 -10.57 8.30 -11.07
N GLU A 219 -10.30 9.38 -11.81
CA GLU A 219 -9.39 10.41 -11.32
C GLU A 219 -10.11 11.24 -10.27
N THR A 220 -9.59 11.26 -9.06
CA THR A 220 -10.20 11.96 -7.92
C THR A 220 -9.44 13.22 -7.53
N SER A 221 -8.29 13.50 -8.16
CA SER A 221 -7.52 14.71 -7.87
C SER A 221 -8.34 15.96 -8.19
N ARG A 222 -8.36 16.93 -7.24
CA ARG A 222 -9.08 18.21 -7.37
C ARG A 222 -10.61 18.10 -7.49
N ARG A 223 -11.22 16.97 -7.11
CA ARG A 223 -12.68 16.81 -7.04
C ARG A 223 -13.14 16.87 -5.59
N GLU A 224 -14.30 17.47 -5.37
CA GLU A 224 -14.93 17.47 -4.06
C GLU A 224 -15.52 16.11 -3.75
N LEU A 225 -15.55 15.74 -2.44
CA LEU A 225 -16.06 14.42 -2.00
C LEU A 225 -17.54 14.25 -2.35
N GLU A 226 -18.30 15.34 -2.33
CA GLU A 226 -19.72 15.42 -2.65
C GLU A 226 -19.98 15.09 -4.14
N GLU A 227 -19.07 15.49 -5.04
CA GLU A 227 -19.16 15.13 -6.48
C GLU A 227 -18.89 13.62 -6.69
N LEU A 228 -18.01 13.04 -5.88
CA LEU A 228 -17.67 11.62 -5.97
C LEU A 228 -18.73 10.73 -5.33
N ASN A 229 -19.43 11.23 -4.34
CA ASN A 229 -20.45 10.53 -3.57
C ASN A 229 -21.70 11.43 -3.38
N PRO A 230 -22.56 11.56 -4.40
CA PRO A 230 -23.76 12.41 -4.33
C PRO A 230 -24.75 12.00 -3.22
N GLN A 231 -24.51 10.86 -2.56
CA GLN A 231 -25.32 10.35 -1.46
C GLN A 231 -24.93 10.96 -0.10
N ASP A 232 -23.84 11.73 -0.04
CA ASP A 232 -23.35 12.41 1.19
C ASP A 232 -23.83 13.87 1.30
N GLY A 233 -24.53 14.41 0.26
CA GLY A 233 -25.07 15.76 0.16
C GLY A 233 -26.49 15.92 0.70
#